data_3a566b4e848327d374a8369d2fbd486b
#
_entry.id   3a566b4e848327d374a8369d2fbd486b
#
_cell.length_a   1.000
_cell.length_b   1.000
_cell.length_c   1.000
_cell.angle_alpha   90.00
_cell.angle_beta   90.00
_cell.angle_gamma   90.00
#
_symmetry.space_group_name_H-M   'P 1'
#
loop_
_entity.id
_entity.type
_entity.pdbx_description
1 polymer ?
#
loop_
_entity_poly.entity_id
_entity_poly.type
_entity_poly.pdbx_seq_one_letter_code
_entity_poly.pdbx_strand_id
1 'polypeptide(L)'
;FKSYSLANSLDINARSYIVLDRKSKQVIIGKNEYSKVKMASTTKIMTATIIIENCNLNDIVTISKKASRTGGSRLGLKANDKISVLNLLYGLLLCSGNDAAVALAEHCSGSVPEFCNLMNQKAYELGLANSHFESPHGLDSDNHYTTAYELALLTNYALHNEIFSNIVGTQRYTVTINNYSKELPNSNELLASTNGVYV
;
A
#
# COMPACT_ATOMS: atom_id res chain seq x y z
N PHE A 1 -17.21 -32.34 8.51
CA PHE A 1 -16.17 -31.47 7.94
C PHE A 1 -14.81 -32.01 8.38
N LYS A 2 -14.02 -32.59 7.45
CA LYS A 2 -12.66 -33.03 7.73
C LYS A 2 -11.76 -31.79 7.70
N SER A 3 -11.25 -31.37 8.85
CA SER A 3 -10.14 -30.45 8.94
C SER A 3 -8.91 -31.15 8.38
N TYR A 4 -8.45 -30.76 7.22
CA TYR A 4 -7.13 -31.13 6.75
C TYR A 4 -6.13 -30.25 7.50
N SER A 5 -5.60 -30.79 8.60
CA SER A 5 -4.38 -30.27 9.21
C SER A 5 -3.22 -30.59 8.25
N LEU A 6 -2.92 -29.69 7.34
CA LEU A 6 -1.63 -29.63 6.68
C LEU A 6 -0.63 -29.10 7.73
N ALA A 7 -0.18 -30.00 8.59
CA ALA A 7 0.88 -29.76 9.56
C ALA A 7 2.23 -29.69 8.83
N ASN A 8 2.42 -28.68 7.99
CA ASN A 8 3.71 -28.27 7.52
C ASN A 8 3.83 -26.77 7.82
N SER A 9 4.39 -26.45 8.99
CA SER A 9 4.84 -25.09 9.24
C SER A 9 5.90 -24.77 8.16
N LEU A 10 5.57 -23.82 7.29
CA LEU A 10 6.59 -23.26 6.43
C LEU A 10 7.67 -22.67 7.34
N ASP A 11 8.92 -23.05 7.11
CA ASP A 11 10.07 -22.46 7.83
C ASP A 11 10.32 -21.05 7.29
N ILE A 12 9.40 -20.15 7.64
CA ILE A 12 9.45 -18.73 7.28
C ILE A 12 9.85 -17.96 8.53
N ASN A 13 10.95 -17.24 8.46
CA ASN A 13 11.39 -16.32 9.50
C ASN A 13 10.55 -15.04 9.48
N ALA A 14 9.28 -15.17 9.84
CA ALA A 14 8.34 -14.06 10.00
C ALA A 14 7.58 -14.19 11.32
N ARG A 15 7.27 -13.02 11.92
CA ARG A 15 6.46 -12.95 13.15
C ARG A 15 5.01 -13.39 12.88
N SER A 16 4.45 -12.96 11.75
CA SER A 16 3.12 -13.32 11.30
C SER A 16 3.14 -13.50 9.79
N TYR A 17 2.42 -14.48 9.28
CA TYR A 17 2.19 -14.69 7.86
C TYR A 17 0.85 -15.39 7.62
N ILE A 18 0.37 -15.31 6.38
CA ILE A 18 -0.82 -16.00 5.91
C ILE A 18 -0.69 -16.35 4.43
N VAL A 19 -1.24 -17.49 4.06
CA VAL A 19 -1.60 -17.83 2.67
C VAL A 19 -3.11 -17.99 2.63
N LEU A 20 -3.76 -17.17 1.84
CA LEU A 20 -5.21 -17.09 1.70
C LEU A 20 -5.63 -17.45 0.28
N ASP A 21 -6.63 -18.31 0.13
CA ASP A 21 -7.29 -18.49 -1.16
C ASP A 21 -8.12 -17.26 -1.52
N ARG A 22 -7.84 -16.66 -2.68
CA ARG A 22 -8.47 -15.39 -3.09
C ARG A 22 -9.98 -15.50 -3.31
N LYS A 23 -10.48 -16.67 -3.76
CA LYS A 23 -11.90 -16.87 -4.08
C LYS A 23 -12.71 -17.20 -2.84
N SER A 24 -12.30 -18.24 -2.12
CA SER A 24 -13.03 -18.74 -0.96
C SER A 24 -12.76 -17.95 0.33
N LYS A 25 -11.69 -17.14 0.37
CA LYS A 25 -11.16 -16.47 1.58
C LYS A 25 -10.74 -17.45 2.67
N GLN A 26 -10.53 -18.72 2.33
CA GLN A 26 -10.05 -19.71 3.29
C GLN A 26 -8.57 -19.53 3.54
N VAL A 27 -8.19 -19.61 4.81
CA VAL A 27 -6.79 -19.64 5.22
C VAL A 27 -6.25 -21.04 4.92
N ILE A 28 -5.24 -21.12 4.04
CA ILE A 28 -4.56 -22.36 3.69
C ILE A 28 -3.49 -22.66 4.73
N ILE A 29 -2.71 -21.65 5.11
CA ILE A 29 -1.68 -21.73 6.16
C ILE A 29 -1.47 -20.34 6.75
N GLY A 30 -1.21 -20.26 8.04
CA GLY A 30 -0.94 -19.02 8.74
C GLY A 30 -0.14 -19.24 10.03
N LYS A 31 0.46 -18.15 10.50
CA LYS A 31 1.13 -18.07 11.81
C LYS A 31 0.80 -16.73 12.41
N ASN A 32 0.18 -16.72 13.59
CA ASN A 32 -0.24 -15.50 14.28
C ASN A 32 -1.04 -14.54 13.36
N GLU A 33 -1.78 -15.09 12.40
CA GLU A 33 -2.44 -14.37 11.33
C GLU A 33 -3.53 -13.40 11.80
N TYR A 34 -4.09 -13.66 12.99
CA TYR A 34 -5.10 -12.79 13.62
C TYR A 34 -4.51 -11.87 14.71
N SER A 35 -3.20 -11.96 14.97
CA SER A 35 -2.54 -11.11 15.96
C SER A 35 -2.30 -9.72 15.38
N LYS A 36 -2.57 -8.66 16.19
CA LYS A 36 -2.26 -7.28 15.82
C LYS A 36 -0.75 -7.09 15.72
N VAL A 37 -0.32 -6.54 14.59
CA VAL A 37 1.09 -6.25 14.30
C VAL A 37 1.21 -4.86 13.66
N LYS A 38 2.37 -4.23 13.81
CA LYS A 38 2.72 -3.02 13.06
C LYS A 38 2.88 -3.40 11.59
N MET A 39 2.28 -2.62 10.70
CA MET A 39 2.18 -2.97 9.28
C MET A 39 3.22 -2.28 8.39
N ALA A 40 3.95 -1.29 8.91
CA ALA A 40 4.94 -0.52 8.15
C ALA A 40 4.38 -0.08 6.76
N SER A 41 5.19 -0.15 5.73
CA SER A 41 4.83 0.33 4.38
C SER A 41 3.71 -0.46 3.68
N THR A 42 3.26 -1.61 4.20
CA THR A 42 2.07 -2.27 3.66
C THR A 42 0.79 -1.43 3.85
N THR A 43 0.83 -0.43 4.73
CA THR A 43 -0.16 0.66 4.83
C THR A 43 -0.51 1.29 3.49
N LYS A 44 0.46 1.40 2.58
CA LYS A 44 0.31 2.07 1.28
C LYS A 44 -0.67 1.37 0.34
N ILE A 45 -1.02 0.11 0.62
CA ILE A 45 -2.11 -0.59 -0.07
C ILE A 45 -3.43 0.14 0.20
N MET A 46 -3.73 0.48 1.46
CA MET A 46 -4.92 1.25 1.82
C MET A 46 -4.88 2.66 1.21
N THR A 47 -3.74 3.32 1.29
CA THR A 47 -3.55 4.65 0.71
C THR A 47 -3.82 4.65 -0.78
N ALA A 48 -3.22 3.72 -1.55
CA ALA A 48 -3.45 3.60 -2.98
C ALA A 48 -4.92 3.31 -3.31
N THR A 49 -5.56 2.42 -2.55
CA THR A 49 -6.98 2.07 -2.71
C THR A 49 -7.85 3.31 -2.63
N ILE A 50 -7.70 4.12 -1.58
CA ILE A 50 -8.50 5.33 -1.39
C ILE A 50 -8.24 6.36 -2.50
N ILE A 51 -6.99 6.57 -2.88
CA ILE A 51 -6.64 7.53 -3.94
C ILE A 51 -7.25 7.12 -5.27
N ILE A 52 -7.16 5.85 -5.64
CA ILE A 52 -7.73 5.35 -6.90
C ILE A 52 -9.26 5.48 -6.93
N GLU A 53 -9.92 5.32 -5.78
CA GLU A 53 -11.37 5.40 -5.69
C GLU A 53 -11.91 6.84 -5.65
N ASN A 54 -11.14 7.80 -5.14
CA ASN A 54 -11.65 9.14 -4.82
C ASN A 54 -11.01 10.29 -5.61
N CYS A 55 -9.88 10.07 -6.31
CA CYS A 55 -9.15 11.13 -6.98
C CYS A 55 -9.09 10.93 -8.49
N ASN A 56 -9.05 12.04 -9.24
CA ASN A 56 -8.74 11.99 -10.66
C ASN A 56 -7.23 11.77 -10.85
N LEU A 57 -6.85 10.69 -11.52
CA LEU A 57 -5.44 10.28 -11.70
C LEU A 57 -4.63 11.28 -12.55
N ASN A 58 -5.30 12.11 -13.36
CA ASN A 58 -4.67 13.12 -14.19
C ASN A 58 -4.45 14.47 -13.47
N ASP A 59 -5.01 14.63 -12.27
CA ASP A 59 -4.81 15.87 -11.51
C ASP A 59 -3.33 16.10 -11.21
N ILE A 60 -2.92 17.37 -11.28
CA ILE A 60 -1.56 17.79 -10.98
C ILE A 60 -1.50 18.26 -9.53
N VAL A 61 -0.71 17.56 -8.75
CA VAL A 61 -0.46 17.85 -7.34
C VAL A 61 0.76 18.76 -7.22
N THR A 62 0.62 19.85 -6.47
CA THR A 62 1.75 20.69 -6.05
C THR A 62 2.26 20.20 -4.70
N ILE A 63 3.51 19.81 -4.65
CA ILE A 63 4.10 19.19 -3.46
C ILE A 63 4.30 20.20 -2.34
N SER A 64 3.74 19.90 -1.17
CA SER A 64 3.88 20.73 0.03
C SER A 64 5.27 20.62 0.66
N LYS A 65 5.63 21.61 1.50
CA LYS A 65 6.84 21.52 2.34
C LYS A 65 6.80 20.32 3.29
N LYS A 66 5.62 19.96 3.79
CA LYS A 66 5.43 18.80 4.68
C LYS A 66 5.72 17.50 3.95
N ALA A 67 5.09 17.27 2.79
CA ALA A 67 5.33 16.08 1.96
C ALA A 67 6.81 15.96 1.60
N SER A 68 7.44 17.04 1.12
CA SER A 68 8.84 17.03 0.69
C SER A 68 9.86 16.77 1.81
N ARG A 69 9.47 16.91 3.08
CA ARG A 69 10.33 16.66 4.27
C ARG A 69 10.03 15.35 4.97
N THR A 70 9.06 14.57 4.47
CA THR A 70 8.72 13.29 5.07
C THR A 70 9.90 12.33 5.01
N GLY A 71 10.26 11.74 6.15
CA GLY A 71 11.39 10.81 6.27
C GLY A 71 11.08 9.40 5.77
N GLY A 72 12.10 8.53 5.82
CA GLY A 72 12.03 7.14 5.37
C GLY A 72 12.23 7.00 3.85
N SER A 73 11.63 5.98 3.23
CA SER A 73 11.69 5.74 1.77
C SER A 73 11.02 6.89 1.02
N ARG A 74 11.61 7.34 -0.09
CA ARG A 74 11.17 8.55 -0.79
C ARG A 74 11.23 8.41 -2.30
N LEU A 75 10.24 9.00 -2.97
CA LEU A 75 10.32 9.30 -4.41
C LEU A 75 11.38 10.39 -4.68
N GLY A 76 11.59 11.29 -3.72
CA GLY A 76 12.58 12.37 -3.79
C GLY A 76 11.97 13.70 -4.22
N LEU A 77 10.71 13.94 -3.87
CA LEU A 77 9.97 15.15 -4.19
C LEU A 77 10.50 16.36 -3.43
N LYS A 78 10.49 17.52 -4.10
CA LYS A 78 10.82 18.82 -3.53
C LYS A 78 9.56 19.66 -3.36
N ALA A 79 9.58 20.61 -2.43
CA ALA A 79 8.47 21.55 -2.29
C ALA A 79 8.26 22.34 -3.60
N ASN A 80 6.99 22.53 -3.95
CA ASN A 80 6.51 23.14 -5.19
C ASN A 80 6.73 22.31 -6.48
N ASP A 81 7.25 21.09 -6.41
CA ASP A 81 7.22 20.19 -7.56
C ASP A 81 5.77 19.95 -7.98
N LYS A 82 5.57 19.76 -9.28
CA LYS A 82 4.29 19.41 -9.89
C LYS A 82 4.36 18.02 -10.49
N ILE A 83 3.43 17.16 -10.11
CA ILE A 83 3.41 15.76 -10.51
C ILE A 83 1.96 15.24 -10.53
N SER A 84 1.62 14.38 -11.49
CA SER A 84 0.26 13.83 -11.54
C SER A 84 0.00 12.82 -10.41
N VAL A 85 -1.29 12.69 -10.03
CA VAL A 85 -1.74 11.66 -9.07
C VAL A 85 -1.28 10.26 -9.50
N LEU A 86 -1.39 9.93 -10.80
CA LEU A 86 -0.91 8.65 -11.33
C LEU A 86 0.59 8.43 -11.09
N ASN A 87 1.43 9.44 -11.37
CA ASN A 87 2.86 9.35 -11.14
C ASN A 87 3.22 9.25 -9.65
N LEU A 88 2.43 9.90 -8.78
CA LEU A 88 2.56 9.74 -7.33
C LEU A 88 2.20 8.33 -6.86
N LEU A 89 1.16 7.70 -7.45
CA LEU A 89 0.80 6.30 -7.14
C LEU A 89 1.91 5.33 -7.54
N TYR A 90 2.56 5.52 -8.69
CA TYR A 90 3.75 4.76 -9.06
C TYR A 90 4.89 4.98 -8.06
N GLY A 91 5.16 6.21 -7.65
CA GLY A 91 6.14 6.51 -6.61
C GLY A 91 5.79 5.90 -5.24
N LEU A 92 4.51 5.86 -4.90
CA LEU A 92 3.99 5.24 -3.68
C LEU A 92 4.24 3.72 -3.66
N LEU A 93 3.88 3.03 -4.74
CA LEU A 93 3.82 1.57 -4.76
C LEU A 93 5.14 0.91 -5.23
N LEU A 94 5.89 1.50 -6.16
CA LEU A 94 7.13 0.91 -6.66
C LEU A 94 8.34 1.17 -5.75
N CYS A 95 8.50 2.41 -5.27
CA CYS A 95 9.63 2.78 -4.41
C CYS A 95 9.23 3.10 -2.95
N SER A 96 8.00 2.80 -2.58
CA SER A 96 7.49 2.99 -1.21
C SER A 96 7.61 4.45 -0.71
N GLY A 97 7.41 5.45 -1.58
CA GLY A 97 7.62 6.87 -1.29
C GLY A 97 6.70 7.40 -0.19
N ASN A 98 7.26 7.77 0.97
CA ASN A 98 6.51 8.39 2.06
C ASN A 98 6.12 9.83 1.72
N ASP A 99 6.97 10.54 0.98
CA ASP A 99 6.67 11.86 0.42
C ASP A 99 5.50 11.83 -0.56
N ALA A 100 5.44 10.81 -1.42
CA ALA A 100 4.29 10.56 -2.30
C ALA A 100 3.01 10.26 -1.50
N ALA A 101 3.11 9.44 -0.43
CA ALA A 101 1.97 9.12 0.42
C ALA A 101 1.36 10.37 1.07
N VAL A 102 2.19 11.25 1.62
CA VAL A 102 1.73 12.51 2.25
C VAL A 102 1.14 13.46 1.20
N ALA A 103 1.79 13.60 0.03
CA ALA A 103 1.28 14.45 -1.05
C ALA A 103 -0.10 14.00 -1.55
N LEU A 104 -0.29 12.68 -1.74
CA LEU A 104 -1.57 12.09 -2.13
C LEU A 104 -2.65 12.31 -1.06
N ALA A 105 -2.30 12.11 0.21
CA ALA A 105 -3.23 12.32 1.33
C ALA A 105 -3.70 13.78 1.42
N GLU A 106 -2.78 14.73 1.32
CA GLU A 106 -3.08 16.17 1.33
C GLU A 106 -3.94 16.56 0.11
N HIS A 107 -3.68 16.00 -1.08
CA HIS A 107 -4.47 16.26 -2.28
C HIS A 107 -5.90 15.72 -2.16
N CYS A 108 -6.05 14.49 -1.68
CA CYS A 108 -7.33 13.79 -1.63
C CYS A 108 -8.30 14.39 -0.60
N SER A 109 -7.81 14.78 0.58
CA SER A 109 -8.65 15.16 1.72
C SER A 109 -8.24 16.46 2.42
N GLY A 110 -7.32 17.22 1.81
CA GLY A 110 -6.85 18.51 2.34
C GLY A 110 -5.85 18.40 3.48
N SER A 111 -5.82 17.29 4.21
CA SER A 111 -4.86 17.06 5.29
C SER A 111 -4.62 15.58 5.57
N VAL A 112 -3.46 15.25 6.17
CA VAL A 112 -3.15 13.89 6.60
C VAL A 112 -4.14 13.35 7.65
N PRO A 113 -4.54 14.12 8.69
CA PRO A 113 -5.55 13.63 9.63
C PRO A 113 -6.88 13.26 8.96
N GLU A 114 -7.41 14.11 8.07
CA GLU A 114 -8.64 13.81 7.35
C GLU A 114 -8.48 12.59 6.44
N PHE A 115 -7.32 12.40 5.83
CA PHE A 115 -7.04 11.20 5.06
C PHE A 115 -7.02 9.93 5.94
N CYS A 116 -6.45 10.01 7.16
CA CYS A 116 -6.49 8.89 8.10
C CYS A 116 -7.93 8.56 8.54
N ASN A 117 -8.80 9.55 8.66
CA ASN A 117 -10.24 9.31 8.89
C ASN A 117 -10.86 8.50 7.73
N LEU A 118 -10.55 8.84 6.47
CA LEU A 118 -10.99 8.06 5.30
C LEU A 118 -10.41 6.64 5.31
N MET A 119 -9.14 6.46 5.71
CA MET A 119 -8.53 5.12 5.82
C MET A 119 -9.27 4.26 6.85
N ASN A 120 -9.59 4.82 8.01
CA ASN A 120 -10.31 4.10 9.06
C ASN A 120 -11.78 3.85 8.69
N GLN A 121 -12.42 4.77 7.98
CA GLN A 121 -13.75 4.55 7.41
C GLN A 121 -13.73 3.38 6.40
N LYS A 122 -12.78 3.37 5.47
CA LYS A 122 -12.61 2.27 4.50
C LYS A 122 -12.32 0.94 5.21
N ALA A 123 -11.50 0.94 6.26
CA ALA A 123 -11.26 -0.26 7.07
C ALA A 123 -12.56 -0.79 7.68
N TYR A 124 -13.40 0.08 8.21
CA TYR A 124 -14.72 -0.29 8.73
C TYR A 124 -15.64 -0.86 7.64
N GLU A 125 -15.71 -0.21 6.47
CA GLU A 125 -16.51 -0.68 5.31
C GLU A 125 -16.09 -2.07 4.82
N LEU A 126 -14.78 -2.36 4.89
CA LEU A 126 -14.22 -3.65 4.49
C LEU A 126 -14.25 -4.70 5.62
N GLY A 127 -14.77 -4.36 6.80
CA GLY A 127 -14.83 -5.27 7.95
C GLY A 127 -13.48 -5.57 8.61
N LEU A 128 -12.48 -4.67 8.47
CA LEU A 128 -11.14 -4.82 9.05
C LEU A 128 -11.14 -4.33 10.51
N ALA A 129 -11.81 -5.07 11.40
CA ALA A 129 -12.08 -4.66 12.77
C ALA A 129 -10.83 -4.60 13.67
N ASN A 130 -9.73 -5.23 13.25
CA ASN A 130 -8.44 -5.26 13.95
C ASN A 130 -7.37 -4.44 13.23
N SER A 131 -7.77 -3.46 12.40
CA SER A 131 -6.88 -2.55 11.70
C SER A 131 -7.19 -1.11 12.10
N HIS A 132 -6.14 -0.31 12.25
CA HIS A 132 -6.27 1.12 12.50
C HIS A 132 -5.10 1.89 11.87
N PHE A 133 -5.41 3.04 11.27
CA PHE A 133 -4.48 3.81 10.46
C PHE A 133 -4.29 5.22 11.05
N GLU A 134 -3.04 5.60 11.33
CA GLU A 134 -2.65 6.93 11.81
C GLU A 134 -1.73 7.69 10.84
N SER A 135 -1.34 7.04 9.75
CA SER A 135 -0.54 7.67 8.70
C SER A 135 -0.79 7.05 7.33
N PRO A 136 -0.58 7.80 6.21
CA PRO A 136 -0.71 7.25 4.87
C PRO A 136 0.51 6.43 4.41
N HIS A 137 1.61 6.41 5.18
CA HIS A 137 2.89 5.80 4.80
C HIS A 137 3.31 4.61 5.68
N GLY A 138 2.77 4.51 6.91
CA GLY A 138 3.04 3.39 7.80
C GLY A 138 4.27 3.53 8.68
N LEU A 139 4.77 4.76 8.92
CA LEU A 139 5.72 4.97 9.99
C LEU A 139 5.06 4.61 11.32
N ASP A 140 5.81 3.90 12.15
CA ASP A 140 5.30 3.29 13.38
C ASP A 140 4.70 4.29 14.36
N SER A 141 3.52 3.95 14.84
CA SER A 141 2.91 4.50 16.05
C SER A 141 2.23 3.35 16.80
N ASP A 142 1.85 3.58 18.05
CA ASP A 142 1.27 2.49 18.88
C ASP A 142 -0.12 2.10 18.42
N ASN A 143 -0.87 3.05 17.83
CA ASN A 143 -2.22 2.81 17.33
C ASN A 143 -2.26 2.54 15.80
N HIS A 144 -1.12 2.30 15.15
CA HIS A 144 -1.05 1.96 13.73
C HIS A 144 -0.79 0.47 13.57
N TYR A 145 -1.84 -0.31 13.36
CA TYR A 145 -1.76 -1.76 13.36
C TYR A 145 -2.76 -2.42 12.40
N THR A 146 -2.49 -3.67 12.06
CA THR A 146 -3.39 -4.58 11.34
C THR A 146 -3.12 -6.02 11.78
N THR A 147 -3.78 -7.00 11.16
CA THR A 147 -3.44 -8.42 11.23
C THR A 147 -3.01 -8.93 9.85
N ALA A 148 -2.27 -10.03 9.77
CA ALA A 148 -1.90 -10.60 8.47
C ALA A 148 -3.16 -11.02 7.68
N TYR A 149 -4.20 -11.50 8.38
CA TYR A 149 -5.48 -11.85 7.77
C TYR A 149 -6.17 -10.62 7.14
N GLU A 150 -6.31 -9.53 7.89
CA GLU A 150 -6.99 -8.33 7.39
C GLU A 150 -6.19 -7.63 6.29
N LEU A 151 -4.86 -7.65 6.39
CA LEU A 151 -4.00 -7.14 5.31
C LEU A 151 -4.17 -7.97 4.02
N ALA A 152 -4.32 -9.29 4.13
CA ALA A 152 -4.60 -10.14 2.97
C ALA A 152 -5.98 -9.83 2.35
N LEU A 153 -7.01 -9.57 3.17
CA LEU A 153 -8.33 -9.14 2.69
C LEU A 153 -8.26 -7.80 1.96
N LEU A 154 -7.58 -6.81 2.54
CA LEU A 154 -7.36 -5.50 1.93
C LEU A 154 -6.60 -5.62 0.60
N THR A 155 -5.53 -6.43 0.58
CA THR A 155 -4.75 -6.67 -0.65
C THR A 155 -5.60 -7.32 -1.72
N ASN A 156 -6.40 -8.33 -1.34
CA ASN A 156 -7.32 -8.96 -2.28
C ASN A 156 -8.36 -7.97 -2.83
N TYR A 157 -8.89 -7.07 -2.01
CA TYR A 157 -9.79 -6.01 -2.44
C TYR A 157 -9.11 -5.09 -3.45
N ALA A 158 -7.91 -4.58 -3.12
CA ALA A 158 -7.14 -3.69 -3.98
C ALA A 158 -6.83 -4.32 -5.36
N LEU A 159 -6.49 -5.60 -5.40
CA LEU A 159 -6.18 -6.35 -6.62
C LEU A 159 -7.38 -6.58 -7.57
N HIS A 160 -8.62 -6.30 -7.16
CA HIS A 160 -9.76 -6.28 -8.08
C HIS A 160 -9.80 -4.98 -8.91
N ASN A 161 -9.07 -3.96 -8.51
CA ASN A 161 -8.94 -2.73 -9.28
C ASN A 161 -7.79 -2.88 -10.28
N GLU A 162 -8.09 -2.73 -11.58
CA GLU A 162 -7.11 -2.90 -12.66
C GLU A 162 -5.96 -1.90 -12.57
N ILE A 163 -6.22 -0.65 -12.13
CA ILE A 163 -5.17 0.36 -11.98
C ILE A 163 -4.17 -0.06 -10.91
N PHE A 164 -4.66 -0.49 -9.74
CA PHE A 164 -3.80 -0.99 -8.67
C PHE A 164 -2.99 -2.20 -9.15
N SER A 165 -3.65 -3.20 -9.74
CA SER A 165 -3.03 -4.42 -10.23
C SER A 165 -1.95 -4.13 -11.29
N ASN A 166 -2.23 -3.22 -12.23
CA ASN A 166 -1.26 -2.80 -13.25
C ASN A 166 -0.05 -2.10 -12.64
N ILE A 167 -0.24 -1.20 -11.66
CA ILE A 167 0.89 -0.51 -11.03
C ILE A 167 1.79 -1.49 -10.29
N VAL A 168 1.25 -2.36 -9.44
CA VAL A 168 2.07 -3.29 -8.65
C VAL A 168 2.72 -4.37 -9.50
N GLY A 169 2.12 -4.73 -10.65
CA GLY A 169 2.70 -5.65 -11.65
C GLY A 169 3.73 -5.01 -12.59
N THR A 170 3.93 -3.70 -12.52
CA THR A 170 4.88 -2.99 -13.40
C THR A 170 6.31 -3.15 -12.90
N GLN A 171 7.21 -3.67 -13.72
CA GLN A 171 8.63 -3.87 -13.36
C GLN A 171 9.42 -2.55 -13.28
N ARG A 172 9.17 -1.64 -14.23
CA ARG A 172 9.80 -0.31 -14.31
C ARG A 172 8.80 0.70 -14.82
N TYR A 173 8.83 1.91 -14.28
CA TYR A 173 7.98 3.00 -14.73
C TYR A 173 8.75 4.32 -14.71
N THR A 174 8.52 5.17 -15.70
CA THR A 174 9.11 6.50 -15.76
C THR A 174 8.09 7.54 -15.30
N VAL A 175 8.33 8.12 -14.11
CA VAL A 175 7.54 9.26 -13.61
C VAL A 175 8.07 10.58 -14.17
N THR A 176 7.17 11.50 -14.45
CA THR A 176 7.51 12.87 -14.83
C THR A 176 7.20 13.81 -13.68
N ILE A 177 8.21 14.57 -13.24
CA ILE A 177 8.11 15.58 -12.18
C ILE A 177 8.53 16.92 -12.79
N ASN A 178 7.65 17.93 -12.78
CA ASN A 178 7.87 19.16 -13.54
C ASN A 178 8.22 18.84 -15.02
N ASN A 179 9.46 19.11 -15.41
CA ASN A 179 9.98 18.91 -16.76
C ASN A 179 11.08 17.84 -16.83
N TYR A 180 11.29 17.04 -15.78
CA TYR A 180 12.27 15.95 -15.80
C TYR A 180 11.60 14.60 -15.54
N SER A 181 12.23 13.56 -16.06
CA SER A 181 11.77 12.19 -15.93
C SER A 181 12.72 11.38 -15.04
N LYS A 182 12.15 10.46 -14.24
CA LYS A 182 12.88 9.54 -13.37
C LYS A 182 12.35 8.14 -13.54
N GLU A 183 13.22 7.18 -13.83
CA GLU A 183 12.85 5.78 -13.85
C GLU A 183 12.79 5.22 -12.43
N LEU A 184 11.72 4.47 -12.15
CA LEU A 184 11.47 3.77 -10.90
C LEU A 184 11.46 2.26 -11.16
N PRO A 185 12.42 1.49 -10.65
CA PRO A 185 12.32 0.05 -10.62
C PRO A 185 11.31 -0.36 -9.54
N ASN A 186 10.61 -1.47 -9.77
CA ASN A 186 9.79 -2.07 -8.72
C ASN A 186 10.70 -2.74 -7.68
N SER A 187 10.41 -2.50 -6.41
CA SER A 187 11.12 -3.12 -5.28
C SER A 187 10.84 -4.62 -5.13
N ASN A 188 9.82 -5.16 -5.82
CA ASN A 188 9.55 -6.60 -5.86
C ASN A 188 10.43 -7.28 -6.91
N GLU A 189 11.57 -7.81 -6.48
CA GLU A 189 12.52 -8.50 -7.36
C GLU A 189 11.95 -9.79 -8.00
N LEU A 190 10.92 -10.39 -7.40
CA LEU A 190 10.29 -11.61 -7.92
C LEU A 190 9.60 -11.37 -9.27
N LEU A 191 9.13 -10.16 -9.55
CA LEU A 191 8.52 -9.80 -10.83
C LEU A 191 9.49 -9.96 -12.02
N ALA A 192 10.79 -9.77 -11.78
CA ALA A 192 11.82 -9.88 -12.82
C ALA A 192 12.46 -11.28 -12.89
N SER A 193 12.46 -12.02 -11.78
CA SER A 193 13.24 -13.25 -11.61
C SER A 193 12.42 -14.54 -11.62
N THR A 194 11.09 -14.46 -11.47
CA THR A 194 10.24 -15.64 -11.29
C THR A 194 9.10 -15.66 -12.30
N ASN A 195 9.05 -16.73 -13.12
CA ASN A 195 7.94 -16.97 -14.04
C ASN A 195 6.64 -17.23 -13.25
N GLY A 196 5.55 -16.56 -13.65
CA GLY A 196 4.23 -16.73 -13.04
C GLY A 196 3.97 -15.84 -11.82
N VAL A 197 4.87 -14.93 -11.47
CA VAL A 197 4.61 -13.83 -10.53
C VAL A 197 4.05 -12.65 -11.31
N TYR A 198 2.82 -12.27 -10.99
CA TYR A 198 2.10 -11.19 -11.69
C TYR A 198 1.89 -9.95 -10.81
N VAL A 199 2.10 -10.07 -9.50
CA VAL A 199 1.93 -9.01 -8.51
C VAL A 199 2.93 -9.17 -7.36
#